data_200c99c74d20fd93b229653bf590faa5
#
_entry.id   200c99c74d20fd93b229653bf590faa5
#
_cell.length_a   1.000
_cell.length_b   1.000
_cell.length_c   1.000
_cell.angle_alpha   90.00
_cell.angle_beta   90.00
_cell.angle_gamma   90.00
#
_symmetry.space_group_name_H-M   'P 1'
#
loop_
_entity.id
_entity.type
_entity.pdbx_description
1 polymer ?
#
loop_
_entity_poly.entity_id
_entity_poly.type
_entity_poly.pdbx_seq_one_letter_code
_entity_poly.pdbx_strand_id
1 'polypeptide(L)'
;VTKQLRITDISTPCCVPMVDQALTEPDAATLAKGFKALGDPVRLRLLSLIAARAGAEVCVCDLTNAFDVTGPTISHHLKVLREAGLIDCERRGTWVYYWIVPATLAALSELLDTSRLPAPTA
;
A
#
# COMPACT_ATOMS: atom_id res chain seq x y z
N VAL A 1 13.20 17.02 -3.75
CA VAL A 1 12.87 16.83 -3.75
C VAL A 1 13.12 16.67 -3.39
N THR A 2 13.21 16.82 -3.30
CA THR A 2 13.04 16.70 -3.17
C THR A 2 13.19 16.31 -2.65
N LYS A 3 13.29 16.03 -2.22
CA LYS A 3 13.01 15.56 -1.83
C LYS A 3 13.02 14.75 -1.49
N GLN A 4 13.24 14.16 -0.90
CA GLN A 4 12.85 13.50 -0.56
C GLN A 4 12.55 12.65 -0.43
N LEU A 5 12.83 11.93 -0.44
CA LEU A 5 12.16 11.11 -0.45
C LEU A 5 11.96 10.41 0.41
N ARG A 6 11.67 10.36 0.60
CA ARG A 6 11.30 9.76 1.70
C ARG A 6 10.03 9.22 1.58
N ILE A 7 9.81 8.08 2.15
CA ILE A 7 8.52 7.49 2.07
C ILE A 7 7.48 8.43 2.61
N THR A 8 7.83 9.13 3.64
CA THR A 8 6.94 10.14 4.18
C THR A 8 6.63 11.23 3.17
N ASP A 9 7.46 11.34 2.16
CA ASP A 9 7.25 12.35 1.14
C ASP A 9 6.65 11.83 -0.14
N ILE A 10 6.19 10.62 -0.12
CA ILE A 10 5.47 10.06 -1.24
C ILE A 10 4.31 10.97 -1.64
N SER A 11 3.70 11.60 -0.66
CA SER A 11 2.55 12.44 -0.91
C SER A 11 2.87 13.73 -1.66
N THR A 12 4.14 14.01 -1.97
CA THR A 12 4.48 15.23 -2.67
C THR A 12 4.82 14.92 -4.12
N PRO A 13 6.08 14.90 -4.55
CA PRO A 13 6.34 14.86 -6.00
C PRO A 13 5.87 13.59 -6.68
N CYS A 14 5.86 12.46 -5.98
CA CYS A 14 5.49 11.21 -6.63
C CYS A 14 3.99 11.00 -6.72
N CYS A 15 3.17 11.96 -6.28
CA CYS A 15 1.72 11.86 -6.38
C CYS A 15 1.18 12.51 -7.64
N VAL A 16 2.00 12.68 -8.65
CA VAL A 16 1.58 13.27 -9.92
C VAL A 16 0.88 12.21 -10.76
N PRO A 17 -0.33 12.48 -11.27
CA PRO A 17 -1.00 11.55 -12.17
C PRO A 17 -0.16 11.35 -13.44
N MET A 18 -0.28 10.16 -14.03
CA MET A 18 0.46 9.84 -15.26
C MET A 18 0.24 10.83 -16.38
N VAL A 19 -0.95 11.42 -16.44
CA VAL A 19 -1.29 12.33 -17.54
C VAL A 19 -0.53 13.64 -17.46
N ASP A 20 -0.09 14.06 -16.28
CA ASP A 20 0.56 15.36 -16.12
C ASP A 20 2.01 15.34 -16.56
N GLN A 21 2.72 14.28 -16.27
CA GLN A 21 4.11 14.13 -16.70
C GLN A 21 4.57 12.69 -16.50
N ALA A 22 5.59 12.31 -17.24
CA ALA A 22 6.17 10.98 -17.11
C ALA A 22 6.91 10.88 -15.77
N LEU A 23 6.87 9.68 -15.18
CA LEU A 23 7.56 9.43 -13.93
C LEU A 23 9.07 9.44 -14.11
N THR A 24 9.77 9.97 -13.12
CA THR A 24 11.21 9.81 -13.04
C THR A 24 11.55 8.39 -12.60
N GLU A 25 12.81 7.98 -12.79
CA GLU A 25 13.23 6.66 -12.34
C GLU A 25 13.03 6.44 -10.82
N PRO A 26 13.46 7.37 -9.97
CA PRO A 26 13.25 7.16 -8.53
C PRO A 26 11.78 7.11 -8.13
N ASP A 27 10.94 7.91 -8.74
CA ASP A 27 9.50 7.86 -8.45
C ASP A 27 8.90 6.55 -8.91
N ALA A 28 9.30 6.09 -10.08
CA ALA A 28 8.83 4.80 -10.59
C ALA A 28 9.24 3.65 -9.67
N ALA A 29 10.47 3.69 -9.17
CA ALA A 29 10.94 2.63 -8.26
C ALA A 29 10.15 2.62 -6.95
N THR A 30 9.87 3.81 -6.41
CA THR A 30 9.12 3.93 -5.17
C THR A 30 7.69 3.41 -5.33
N LEU A 31 7.01 3.84 -6.39
CA LEU A 31 5.63 3.42 -6.64
C LEU A 31 5.54 1.95 -7.01
N ALA A 32 6.51 1.45 -7.78
CA ALA A 32 6.53 0.05 -8.19
C ALA A 32 6.61 -0.88 -6.99
N LYS A 33 7.29 -0.48 -5.93
CA LYS A 33 7.38 -1.27 -4.72
C LYS A 33 6.00 -1.51 -4.11
N GLY A 34 5.16 -0.47 -4.10
CA GLY A 34 3.79 -0.60 -3.62
C GLY A 34 2.95 -1.52 -4.50
N PHE A 35 3.02 -1.34 -5.81
CA PHE A 35 2.27 -2.20 -6.73
C PHE A 35 2.73 -3.65 -6.68
N LYS A 36 4.04 -3.86 -6.55
CA LYS A 36 4.57 -5.21 -6.45
C LYS A 36 4.05 -5.91 -5.19
N ALA A 37 3.98 -5.19 -4.08
CA ALA A 37 3.43 -5.76 -2.86
C ALA A 37 1.97 -6.15 -3.02
N LEU A 38 1.21 -5.40 -3.81
CA LEU A 38 -0.19 -5.67 -4.07
C LEU A 38 -0.42 -6.74 -5.13
N GLY A 39 0.61 -7.17 -5.83
CA GLY A 39 0.49 -8.12 -6.93
C GLY A 39 0.37 -9.58 -6.50
N ASP A 40 -0.11 -9.84 -5.31
CA ASP A 40 -0.33 -11.18 -4.79
C ASP A 40 -1.73 -11.28 -4.20
N PRO A 41 -2.51 -12.33 -4.56
CA PRO A 41 -3.89 -12.43 -4.10
C PRO A 41 -4.05 -12.40 -2.58
N VAL A 42 -3.16 -13.08 -1.86
CA VAL A 42 -3.23 -13.11 -0.40
C VAL A 42 -2.97 -11.73 0.18
N ARG A 43 -1.95 -11.06 -0.34
CA ARG A 43 -1.63 -9.72 0.15
C ARG A 43 -2.74 -8.72 -0.15
N LEU A 44 -3.33 -8.82 -1.33
CA LEU A 44 -4.42 -7.93 -1.69
C LEU A 44 -5.63 -8.15 -0.78
N ARG A 45 -5.95 -9.40 -0.46
CA ARG A 45 -7.02 -9.70 0.48
C ARG A 45 -6.71 -9.22 1.89
N LEU A 46 -5.45 -9.37 2.33
CA LEU A 46 -5.03 -8.86 3.64
C LEU A 46 -5.24 -7.35 3.73
N LEU A 47 -4.80 -6.64 2.72
CA LEU A 47 -4.98 -5.20 2.68
C LEU A 47 -6.46 -4.83 2.74
N SER A 48 -7.29 -5.55 1.98
CA SER A 48 -8.72 -5.32 1.95
C SER A 48 -9.36 -5.55 3.31
N LEU A 49 -8.95 -6.60 4.01
CA LEU A 49 -9.48 -6.89 5.33
C LEU A 49 -9.11 -5.81 6.35
N ILE A 50 -7.86 -5.34 6.28
CA ILE A 50 -7.42 -4.28 7.17
C ILE A 50 -8.18 -2.98 6.85
N ALA A 51 -8.35 -2.69 5.58
CA ALA A 51 -9.06 -1.47 5.15
C ALA A 51 -10.54 -1.52 5.50
N ALA A 52 -11.15 -2.69 5.47
CA ALA A 52 -12.56 -2.84 5.79
C ALA A 52 -12.87 -2.46 7.24
N ARG A 53 -11.86 -2.43 8.08
CA ARG A 53 -11.99 -1.96 9.45
C ARG A 53 -11.52 -0.51 9.55
N ALA A 54 -11.97 0.31 8.63
CA ALA A 54 -11.55 1.69 8.49
C ALA A 54 -11.65 2.43 9.83
N GLY A 55 -10.57 3.12 10.20
CA GLY A 55 -10.50 3.82 11.47
C GLY A 55 -10.22 2.92 12.64
N ALA A 56 -10.12 1.62 12.44
CA ALA A 56 -9.85 0.65 13.49
C ALA A 56 -8.58 -0.13 13.18
N GLU A 57 -7.99 -0.64 14.22
CA GLU A 57 -6.83 -1.50 14.11
C GLU A 57 -7.27 -2.94 14.08
N VAL A 58 -6.50 -3.79 13.41
CA VAL A 58 -6.80 -5.20 13.27
C VAL A 58 -5.72 -6.02 13.93
N CYS A 59 -6.12 -6.89 14.84
CA CYS A 59 -5.20 -7.82 15.46
C CYS A 59 -4.77 -8.88 14.45
N VAL A 60 -3.50 -9.29 14.48
CA VAL A 60 -3.00 -10.33 13.59
C VAL A 60 -3.77 -11.64 13.77
N CYS A 61 -4.29 -11.90 14.96
CA CYS A 61 -5.08 -13.09 15.22
C CYS A 61 -6.35 -13.15 14.39
N ASP A 62 -6.97 -12.00 14.14
CA ASP A 62 -8.16 -11.94 13.30
C ASP A 62 -7.80 -12.19 11.84
N LEU A 63 -6.62 -11.74 11.43
CA LEU A 63 -6.17 -11.92 10.05
C LEU A 63 -5.85 -13.39 9.77
N THR A 64 -5.16 -14.06 10.68
CA THR A 64 -4.79 -15.47 10.46
C THR A 64 -6.01 -16.36 10.38
N ASN A 65 -7.07 -16.03 11.11
CA ASN A 65 -8.29 -16.83 11.08
C ASN A 65 -9.06 -16.70 9.77
N ALA A 66 -8.79 -15.66 8.99
CA ALA A 66 -9.51 -15.42 7.75
C ALA A 66 -8.91 -16.16 6.56
N PHE A 67 -7.74 -16.78 6.73
CA PHE A 67 -7.01 -17.42 5.63
C PHE A 67 -6.71 -18.87 5.94
N ASP A 68 -6.70 -19.66 4.86
CA ASP A 68 -6.36 -21.06 4.93
C ASP A 68 -4.87 -21.25 4.65
N VAL A 69 -4.04 -20.49 5.36
CA VAL A 69 -2.59 -20.57 5.26
C VAL A 69 -1.99 -20.44 6.65
N THR A 70 -0.73 -20.84 6.79
CA THR A 70 -0.08 -20.84 8.09
C THR A 70 0.19 -19.43 8.61
N GLY A 71 0.31 -19.32 9.94
CA GLY A 71 0.67 -18.06 10.57
C GLY A 71 1.97 -17.46 10.05
N PRO A 72 3.06 -18.24 9.91
CA PRO A 72 4.31 -17.71 9.34
C PRO A 72 4.14 -17.14 7.93
N THR A 73 3.29 -17.76 7.11
CA THR A 73 3.01 -17.27 5.76
C THR A 73 2.29 -15.92 5.81
N ILE A 74 1.30 -15.80 6.69
CA ILE A 74 0.59 -14.54 6.87
C ILE A 74 1.55 -13.45 7.36
N SER A 75 2.41 -13.78 8.32
CA SER A 75 3.39 -12.83 8.85
C SER A 75 4.34 -12.34 7.76
N HIS A 76 4.74 -13.24 6.85
CA HIS A 76 5.59 -12.85 5.73
C HIS A 76 4.89 -11.85 4.82
N HIS A 77 3.62 -12.11 4.49
CA HIS A 77 2.86 -11.20 3.64
C HIS A 77 2.64 -9.85 4.30
N LEU A 78 2.38 -9.84 5.61
CA LEU A 78 2.25 -8.59 6.34
C LEU A 78 3.55 -7.80 6.34
N LYS A 79 4.67 -8.48 6.46
CA LYS A 79 5.98 -7.84 6.40
C LYS A 79 6.21 -7.18 5.03
N VAL A 80 5.86 -7.88 3.95
CA VAL A 80 6.01 -7.33 2.60
C VAL A 80 5.16 -6.06 2.44
N LEU A 81 3.91 -6.10 2.89
CA LEU A 81 3.03 -4.94 2.83
C LEU A 81 3.57 -3.78 3.65
N ARG A 82 4.10 -4.08 4.83
CA ARG A 82 4.63 -3.04 5.70
C ARG A 82 5.89 -2.41 5.12
N GLU A 83 6.79 -3.22 4.57
CA GLU A 83 8.02 -2.70 3.96
C GLU A 83 7.74 -1.86 2.73
N ALA A 84 6.63 -2.09 2.07
CA ALA A 84 6.20 -1.27 0.95
C ALA A 84 5.48 0.01 1.41
N GLY A 85 5.28 0.18 2.71
CA GLY A 85 4.65 1.38 3.25
C GLY A 85 3.14 1.39 3.18
N LEU A 86 2.50 0.27 2.86
CA LEU A 86 1.05 0.21 2.71
C LEU A 86 0.31 0.08 4.03
N ILE A 87 0.94 -0.57 4.99
CA ILE A 87 0.40 -0.75 6.34
C ILE A 87 1.49 -0.46 7.35
N ASP A 88 1.07 -0.24 8.59
CA ASP A 88 1.99 -0.14 9.70
C ASP A 88 1.44 -0.94 10.85
N CYS A 89 2.23 -1.12 11.88
CA CYS A 89 1.83 -1.96 12.99
C CYS A 89 2.45 -1.50 14.31
N GLU A 90 1.89 -2.00 15.40
CA GLU A 90 2.38 -1.73 16.73
C GLU A 90 2.14 -2.96 17.61
N ARG A 91 3.14 -3.33 18.38
CA ARG A 91 2.99 -4.43 19.34
C ARG A 91 2.41 -3.88 20.64
N ARG A 92 1.37 -4.57 21.13
CA ARG A 92 0.75 -4.25 22.42
C ARG A 92 0.63 -5.54 23.21
N GLY A 93 1.53 -5.73 24.17
CA GLY A 93 1.59 -6.98 24.90
C GLY A 93 2.03 -8.12 23.99
N THR A 94 1.22 -9.17 23.93
CA THR A 94 1.51 -10.32 23.08
C THR A 94 0.94 -10.20 21.68
N TRP A 95 0.17 -9.15 21.40
CA TRP A 95 -0.52 -9.01 20.12
C TRP A 95 0.07 -7.87 19.31
N VAL A 96 0.01 -8.03 17.98
CA VAL A 96 0.43 -6.99 17.05
C VAL A 96 -0.83 -6.49 16.32
N TYR A 97 -0.97 -5.18 16.25
CA TYR A 97 -2.11 -4.54 15.60
C TYR A 97 -1.63 -3.82 14.35
N TYR A 98 -2.42 -3.94 13.27
CA TYR A 98 -2.09 -3.38 11.96
C TYR A 98 -3.14 -2.38 11.52
N TRP A 99 -2.70 -1.39 10.76
CA TRP A 99 -3.61 -0.40 10.17
C TRP A 99 -3.06 0.09 8.83
N ILE A 100 -3.95 0.69 8.04
CA ILE A 100 -3.60 1.22 6.72
C ILE A 100 -2.83 2.51 6.86
N VAL A 101 -1.89 2.74 5.94
CA VAL A 101 -1.21 4.03 5.77
C VAL A 101 -1.87 4.72 4.56
N PRO A 102 -2.81 5.65 4.80
CA PRO A 102 -3.60 6.20 3.70
C PRO A 102 -2.78 6.93 2.64
N ALA A 103 -1.70 7.59 3.05
CA ALA A 103 -0.91 8.39 2.11
C ALA A 103 -0.31 7.54 1.00
N THR A 104 0.15 6.33 1.32
CA THR A 104 0.74 5.43 0.33
C THR A 104 -0.32 4.95 -0.66
N LEU A 105 -1.48 4.56 -0.15
CA LEU A 105 -2.57 4.14 -1.03
C LEU A 105 -3.04 5.29 -1.92
N ALA A 106 -3.09 6.50 -1.35
CA ALA A 106 -3.47 7.67 -2.13
C ALA A 106 -2.49 7.92 -3.27
N ALA A 107 -1.20 7.75 -3.03
CA ALA A 107 -0.18 7.94 -4.06
C ALA A 107 -0.35 6.95 -5.21
N LEU A 108 -0.63 5.68 -4.90
CA LEU A 108 -0.86 4.66 -5.92
C LEU A 108 -2.14 4.95 -6.71
N SER A 109 -3.18 5.34 -6.01
CA SER A 109 -4.46 5.68 -6.64
C SER A 109 -4.32 6.89 -7.55
N GLU A 110 -3.59 7.90 -7.11
CA GLU A 110 -3.38 9.11 -7.88
C GLU A 110 -2.67 8.81 -9.20
N LEU A 111 -1.67 7.95 -9.16
CA LEU A 111 -0.95 7.56 -10.37
C LEU A 111 -1.91 6.94 -11.39
N LEU A 112 -2.85 6.13 -10.93
CA LEU A 112 -3.77 5.41 -11.80
C LEU A 112 -5.04 6.18 -12.13
N ASP A 113 -5.15 7.41 -11.68
CA ASP A 113 -6.33 8.23 -11.94
C ASP A 113 -6.40 8.56 -13.43
N THR A 114 -7.44 8.09 -14.08
CA THR A 114 -7.63 8.27 -15.51
C THR A 114 -8.56 9.41 -15.85
N SER A 115 -9.05 10.14 -14.85
CA SER A 115 -10.06 11.18 -15.07
C SER A 115 -9.59 12.29 -15.98
N ARG A 116 -8.29 12.50 -16.10
CA ARG A 116 -7.72 13.55 -16.96
C ARG A 116 -7.24 13.03 -18.30
N LEU A 117 -7.30 11.74 -18.54
CA LEU A 117 -6.88 11.21 -19.84
C LEU A 117 -7.91 11.59 -20.90
N PRO A 118 -7.45 11.95 -22.10
CA PRO A 118 -8.39 12.24 -23.16
C PRO A 118 -9.15 11.00 -23.57
N ALA A 119 -10.38 11.19 -24.04
CA ALA A 119 -11.17 10.07 -24.55
C ALA A 119 -10.42 9.43 -25.74
N PRO A 120 -10.47 8.10 -25.86
CA PRO A 120 -9.84 7.46 -27.01
C PRO A 120 -10.47 7.93 -28.30
N THR A 121 -9.64 8.20 -29.30
CA THR A 121 -10.15 8.53 -30.64
C THR A 121 -10.42 7.24 -31.39
N ALA A 122 -11.56 7.19 -32.00
CA ALA A 122 -11.97 5.98 -32.72
C ALA A 122 -11.10 5.73 -33.94
#